data_84ca144d36b149004228d9b14ca60f1b
#
_entry.id   84ca144d36b149004228d9b14ca60f1b
#
_cell.length_a   1.000
_cell.length_b   1.000
_cell.length_c   1.000
_cell.angle_alpha   90.00
_cell.angle_beta   90.00
_cell.angle_gamma   90.00
#
_symmetry.space_group_name_H-M   'P 1'
#
loop_
_entity.id
_entity.type
_entity.pdbx_description
1 polymer ?
#
loop_
_entity_poly.entity_id
_entity_poly.type
_entity_poly.pdbx_seq_one_letter_code
_entity_poly.pdbx_strand_id
1 'polypeptide(L)'
;MAITEILPGIHYVGVNDRTTTRFEGLWSLPSGVSYNSYLVIGEKIALIDTVEEAFGSRLFENIREVIGERKIEYLVVNHMEPYPDLRIVGNAKTLQMIGGYYGIGTGTVEVGEGSTLDLGGKVLSFHLIPMVHWPETMVTWYADEGVVFSGDAFGTFGA
;
A
#
# COMPACT_ATOMS: atom_id res chain seq x y z
N MET A 1 6.59 -5.90 -14.36
CA MET A 1 5.77 -7.12 -14.19
C MET A 1 4.41 -6.81 -14.77
N ALA A 2 3.74 -7.74 -15.38
CA ALA A 2 2.35 -7.53 -15.80
C ALA A 2 1.46 -7.51 -14.54
N ILE A 3 0.35 -6.77 -14.62
CA ILE A 3 -0.72 -6.86 -13.64
C ILE A 3 -1.08 -8.33 -13.44
N THR A 4 -1.15 -8.77 -12.20
CA THR A 4 -1.40 -10.19 -11.89
C THR A 4 -2.51 -10.26 -10.85
N GLU A 5 -3.58 -10.98 -11.16
CA GLU A 5 -4.53 -11.39 -10.15
C GLU A 5 -3.88 -12.50 -9.31
N ILE A 6 -3.69 -12.23 -8.02
CA ILE A 6 -3.04 -13.16 -7.08
C ILE A 6 -4.07 -14.14 -6.54
N LEU A 7 -5.23 -13.61 -6.17
CA LEU A 7 -6.42 -14.32 -5.69
C LEU A 7 -7.67 -13.61 -6.18
N PRO A 8 -8.85 -14.23 -6.19
CA PRO A 8 -10.07 -13.57 -6.67
C PRO A 8 -10.31 -12.19 -6.04
N GLY A 9 -10.20 -11.15 -6.87
CA GLY A 9 -10.34 -9.75 -6.48
C GLY A 9 -9.15 -9.16 -5.70
N ILE A 10 -7.98 -9.81 -5.73
CA ILE A 10 -6.72 -9.25 -5.22
C ILE A 10 -5.72 -9.18 -6.37
N HIS A 11 -5.34 -7.97 -6.76
CA HIS A 11 -4.45 -7.72 -7.89
C HIS A 11 -3.19 -7.00 -7.45
N TYR A 12 -2.03 -7.50 -7.89
CA TYR A 12 -0.79 -6.75 -7.82
C TYR A 12 -0.81 -5.67 -8.90
N VAL A 13 -0.58 -4.43 -8.48
CA VAL A 13 -0.55 -3.25 -9.38
C VAL A 13 0.75 -2.44 -9.23
N GLY A 14 1.66 -2.90 -8.40
CA GLY A 14 2.94 -2.24 -8.12
C GLY A 14 3.87 -2.13 -9.32
N VAL A 15 5.05 -1.56 -9.10
CA VAL A 15 6.05 -1.28 -10.14
C VAL A 15 7.40 -1.87 -9.76
N ASN A 16 8.05 -2.52 -10.72
CA ASN A 16 9.44 -2.94 -10.59
C ASN A 16 10.35 -1.90 -11.23
N ASP A 17 11.10 -1.20 -10.43
CA ASP A 17 12.11 -0.26 -10.87
C ASP A 17 13.47 -0.97 -11.03
N ARG A 18 13.94 -1.04 -12.25
CA ARG A 18 15.26 -1.58 -12.60
C ARG A 18 16.27 -0.49 -12.97
N THR A 19 15.90 0.76 -12.81
CA THR A 19 16.69 1.92 -13.21
C THR A 19 17.39 2.59 -12.04
N THR A 20 16.78 2.57 -10.86
CA THR A 20 17.39 3.09 -9.64
C THR A 20 18.53 2.19 -9.19
N THR A 21 19.73 2.78 -9.12
CA THR A 21 20.96 2.07 -8.77
C THR A 21 21.32 2.13 -7.30
N ARG A 22 20.66 3.04 -6.53
CA ARG A 22 20.89 3.24 -5.10
C ARG A 22 19.59 3.60 -4.39
N PHE A 23 19.32 2.95 -3.25
CA PHE A 23 18.25 3.30 -2.33
C PHE A 23 18.79 4.33 -1.32
N GLU A 24 18.04 5.41 -1.11
CA GLU A 24 18.39 6.54 -0.22
C GLU A 24 19.81 7.11 -0.46
N GLY A 25 20.34 6.96 -1.67
CA GLY A 25 21.68 7.38 -2.00
C GLY A 25 22.82 6.53 -1.40
N LEU A 26 22.52 5.62 -0.49
CA LEU A 26 23.48 4.85 0.31
C LEU A 26 23.60 3.39 -0.12
N TRP A 27 22.48 2.73 -0.35
CA TRP A 27 22.44 1.28 -0.58
C TRP A 27 22.48 0.95 -2.07
N SER A 28 23.43 0.14 -2.51
CA SER A 28 23.49 -0.30 -3.90
C SER A 28 22.35 -1.27 -4.23
N LEU A 29 21.68 -1.03 -5.35
CA LEU A 29 20.56 -1.82 -5.87
C LEU A 29 20.95 -2.49 -7.21
N PRO A 30 21.79 -3.52 -7.21
CA PRO A 30 22.25 -4.15 -8.46
C PRO A 30 21.11 -4.82 -9.26
N SER A 31 20.00 -5.16 -8.59
CA SER A 31 18.82 -5.78 -9.19
C SER A 31 17.56 -4.89 -9.15
N GLY A 32 17.75 -3.60 -8.85
CA GLY A 32 16.63 -2.66 -8.71
C GLY A 32 15.81 -2.84 -7.42
N VAL A 33 14.60 -2.27 -7.40
CA VAL A 33 13.66 -2.31 -6.29
C VAL A 33 12.24 -2.53 -6.79
N SER A 34 11.42 -3.25 -6.03
CA SER A 34 9.99 -3.43 -6.29
C SER A 34 9.18 -2.59 -5.31
N TYR A 35 8.34 -1.71 -5.84
CA TYR A 35 7.32 -0.99 -5.08
C TYR A 35 6.03 -1.82 -5.13
N ASN A 36 5.71 -2.45 -4.02
CA ASN A 36 4.60 -3.39 -3.94
C ASN A 36 3.30 -2.66 -3.58
N SER A 37 2.35 -2.70 -4.48
CA SER A 37 1.02 -2.13 -4.29
C SER A 37 -0.03 -3.11 -4.78
N TYR A 38 -1.19 -3.14 -4.10
CA TYR A 38 -2.24 -4.12 -4.38
C TYR A 38 -3.61 -3.47 -4.38
N LEU A 39 -4.50 -3.95 -5.25
CA LEU A 39 -5.92 -3.67 -5.17
C LEU A 39 -6.64 -4.82 -4.48
N VAL A 40 -7.49 -4.49 -3.52
CA VAL A 40 -8.44 -5.41 -2.90
C VAL A 40 -9.84 -4.96 -3.29
N ILE A 41 -10.52 -5.78 -4.10
CA ILE A 41 -11.79 -5.45 -4.74
C ILE A 41 -12.92 -6.20 -4.04
N GLY A 42 -13.72 -5.48 -3.27
CA GLY A 42 -15.03 -5.87 -2.75
C GLY A 42 -16.11 -5.01 -3.43
N GLU A 43 -17.20 -4.73 -2.71
CA GLU A 43 -18.15 -3.68 -3.12
C GLU A 43 -17.44 -2.33 -3.19
N LYS A 44 -16.58 -2.05 -2.21
CA LYS A 44 -15.61 -0.95 -2.18
C LYS A 44 -14.23 -1.45 -2.55
N ILE A 45 -13.38 -0.55 -3.02
CA ILE A 45 -12.02 -0.86 -3.44
C ILE A 45 -11.04 -0.21 -2.48
N ALA A 46 -10.09 -1.00 -1.98
CA ALA A 46 -8.92 -0.51 -1.28
C ALA A 46 -7.67 -0.68 -2.13
N LEU A 47 -6.84 0.36 -2.18
CA LEU A 47 -5.45 0.30 -2.60
C LEU A 47 -4.60 0.08 -1.34
N ILE A 48 -3.75 -0.91 -1.36
CA ILE A 48 -2.82 -1.22 -0.27
C ILE A 48 -1.43 -0.78 -0.71
N ASP A 49 -0.87 0.18 0.01
CA ASP A 49 0.40 0.85 -0.27
C ASP A 49 0.45 1.48 -1.68
N THR A 50 1.50 2.21 -1.94
CA THR A 50 1.69 2.93 -3.20
C THR A 50 3.09 2.70 -3.76
N VAL A 51 3.54 3.56 -4.64
CA VAL A 51 4.87 3.53 -5.25
C VAL A 51 5.53 4.90 -5.09
N GLU A 52 6.83 4.98 -5.29
CA GLU A 52 7.54 6.26 -5.36
C GLU A 52 6.92 7.18 -6.42
N GLU A 53 6.90 8.49 -6.15
CA GLU A 53 6.25 9.53 -6.99
C GLU A 53 6.65 9.43 -8.47
N ALA A 54 7.90 9.12 -8.76
CA ALA A 54 8.41 8.96 -10.12
C ALA A 54 7.66 7.87 -10.92
N PHE A 55 7.05 6.90 -10.24
CA PHE A 55 6.31 5.79 -10.84
C PHE A 55 4.79 5.91 -10.71
N GLY A 56 4.29 7.02 -10.16
CA GLY A 56 2.87 7.25 -9.93
C GLY A 56 2.01 7.08 -11.18
N SER A 57 2.44 7.64 -12.32
CA SER A 57 1.72 7.49 -13.60
C SER A 57 1.56 6.02 -14.00
N ARG A 58 2.59 5.21 -13.77
CA ARG A 58 2.55 3.77 -14.07
C ARG A 58 1.60 3.02 -13.16
N LEU A 59 1.59 3.37 -11.86
CA LEU A 59 0.62 2.82 -10.92
C LEU A 59 -0.82 3.13 -11.37
N PHE A 60 -1.10 4.36 -11.77
CA PHE A 60 -2.43 4.74 -12.27
C PHE A 60 -2.84 4.00 -13.53
N GLU A 61 -1.92 3.76 -14.48
CA GLU A 61 -2.18 2.93 -15.64
C GLU A 61 -2.55 1.50 -15.23
N ASN A 62 -1.77 0.90 -14.32
CA ASN A 62 -2.03 -0.44 -13.81
C ASN A 62 -3.39 -0.53 -13.09
N ILE A 63 -3.72 0.44 -12.26
CA ILE A 63 -5.01 0.52 -11.57
C ILE A 63 -6.16 0.59 -12.58
N ARG A 64 -6.06 1.48 -13.57
CA ARG A 64 -7.12 1.66 -14.59
C ARG A 64 -7.33 0.40 -15.43
N GLU A 65 -6.27 -0.35 -15.72
CA GLU A 65 -6.37 -1.63 -16.44
C GLU A 65 -7.20 -2.66 -15.66
N VAL A 66 -7.11 -2.66 -14.32
CA VAL A 66 -7.85 -3.60 -13.46
C VAL A 66 -9.30 -3.16 -13.23
N ILE A 67 -9.49 -1.91 -12.81
CA ILE A 67 -10.80 -1.46 -12.31
C ILE A 67 -11.55 -0.51 -13.26
N GLY A 68 -10.95 -0.12 -14.41
CA GLY A 68 -11.55 0.81 -15.36
C GLY A 68 -11.83 2.17 -14.72
N GLU A 69 -13.08 2.62 -14.84
CA GLU A 69 -13.53 3.90 -14.29
C GLU A 69 -14.08 3.81 -12.85
N ARG A 70 -14.00 2.62 -12.21
CA ARG A 70 -14.39 2.48 -10.78
C ARG A 70 -13.45 3.31 -9.92
N LYS A 71 -13.99 3.80 -8.79
CA LYS A 71 -13.22 4.61 -7.84
C LYS A 71 -12.61 3.74 -6.75
N ILE A 72 -11.43 4.11 -6.32
CA ILE A 72 -10.84 3.62 -5.09
C ILE A 72 -11.43 4.44 -3.94
N GLU A 73 -11.95 3.79 -2.91
CA GLU A 73 -12.50 4.45 -1.72
C GLU A 73 -11.49 4.60 -0.59
N TYR A 74 -10.56 3.68 -0.51
CA TYR A 74 -9.58 3.64 0.59
C TYR A 74 -8.17 3.47 0.08
N LEU A 75 -7.24 4.20 0.69
CA LEU A 75 -5.81 3.94 0.62
C LEU A 75 -5.35 3.45 2.01
N VAL A 76 -4.93 2.21 2.10
CA VAL A 76 -4.30 1.65 3.30
C VAL A 76 -2.80 1.88 3.20
N VAL A 77 -2.23 2.55 4.19
CA VAL A 77 -0.80 2.85 4.25
C VAL A 77 -0.18 2.01 5.37
N ASN A 78 0.43 0.90 4.98
CA ASN A 78 1.24 0.09 5.89
C ASN A 78 2.57 0.77 6.17
N HIS A 79 3.15 1.40 5.13
CA HIS A 79 4.34 2.23 5.17
C HIS A 79 4.16 3.47 4.29
N MET A 80 4.78 4.61 4.67
CA MET A 80 4.39 5.93 4.22
C MET A 80 4.79 6.29 2.77
N GLU A 81 3.77 6.39 1.88
CA GLU A 81 3.83 7.13 0.61
C GLU A 81 2.43 7.67 0.27
N PRO A 82 2.19 9.00 0.11
CA PRO A 82 0.83 9.55 0.11
C PRO A 82 0.23 9.87 -1.27
N TYR A 83 -1.13 9.84 -1.32
CA TYR A 83 -1.96 10.43 -2.37
C TYR A 83 -3.15 11.19 -1.76
N PRO A 84 -3.42 12.44 -2.16
CA PRO A 84 -4.29 13.36 -1.40
C PRO A 84 -5.80 13.18 -1.55
N ASP A 85 -6.31 12.47 -2.55
CA ASP A 85 -7.75 12.44 -2.87
C ASP A 85 -8.51 11.20 -2.37
N LEU A 86 -7.88 10.32 -1.61
CA LEU A 86 -8.44 9.08 -1.09
C LEU A 86 -8.67 9.17 0.42
N ARG A 87 -9.53 8.28 0.96
CA ARG A 87 -9.63 8.09 2.41
C ARG A 87 -8.42 7.28 2.87
N ILE A 88 -7.49 7.95 3.52
CA ILE A 88 -6.25 7.34 4.00
C ILE A 88 -6.53 6.56 5.29
N VAL A 89 -6.27 5.26 5.26
CA VAL A 89 -6.36 4.36 6.41
C VAL A 89 -4.97 4.10 6.95
N GLY A 90 -4.72 4.41 8.20
CA GLY A 90 -3.43 4.22 8.84
C GLY A 90 -3.54 4.28 10.35
N ASN A 91 -2.51 3.84 11.06
CA ASN A 91 -2.48 4.02 12.50
C ASN A 91 -2.18 5.48 12.88
N ALA A 92 -2.40 5.84 14.15
CA ALA A 92 -2.24 7.21 14.64
C ALA A 92 -0.88 7.83 14.25
N LYS A 93 0.20 7.05 14.30
CA LYS A 93 1.54 7.53 14.00
C LYS A 93 1.76 7.74 12.50
N THR A 94 1.29 6.82 11.67
CA THR A 94 1.26 6.97 10.21
C THR A 94 0.52 8.25 9.82
N LEU A 95 -0.69 8.47 10.36
CA LEU A 95 -1.49 9.65 10.06
C LEU A 95 -0.84 10.94 10.54
N GLN A 96 -0.19 10.91 11.71
CA GLN A 96 0.58 12.05 12.22
C GLN A 96 1.74 12.40 11.27
N MET A 97 2.48 11.40 10.80
CA MET A 97 3.62 11.60 9.88
C MET A 97 3.14 12.14 8.52
N ILE A 98 2.08 11.57 7.96
CA ILE A 98 1.45 12.04 6.71
C ILE A 98 1.01 13.51 6.86
N GLY A 99 0.36 13.85 7.97
CA GLY A 99 -0.03 15.23 8.28
C GLY A 99 1.17 16.19 8.36
N GLY A 100 2.26 15.75 8.99
CA GLY A 100 3.46 16.55 9.16
C GLY A 100 4.27 16.76 7.87
N TYR A 101 4.43 15.72 7.06
CA TYR A 101 5.25 15.78 5.83
C TYR A 101 4.48 16.33 4.63
N TYR A 102 3.18 16.03 4.51
CA TYR A 102 2.39 16.31 3.31
C TYR A 102 1.23 17.27 3.53
N GLY A 103 0.99 17.69 4.78
CA GLY A 103 -0.11 18.60 5.12
C GLY A 103 -1.51 17.99 4.98
N ILE A 104 -1.63 16.66 4.87
CA ILE A 104 -2.91 15.97 4.72
C ILE A 104 -3.48 15.69 6.11
N GLY A 105 -4.59 16.35 6.47
CA GLY A 105 -5.24 16.21 7.78
C GLY A 105 -6.73 15.87 7.71
N THR A 106 -7.29 15.66 6.51
CA THR A 106 -8.72 15.36 6.30
C THR A 106 -8.90 14.09 5.48
N GLY A 107 -10.06 13.44 5.63
CA GLY A 107 -10.34 12.20 4.89
C GLY A 107 -9.59 10.97 5.42
N THR A 108 -9.10 11.00 6.65
CA THR A 108 -8.36 9.91 7.27
C THR A 108 -9.26 8.97 8.07
N VAL A 109 -8.87 7.71 8.16
CA VAL A 109 -9.46 6.67 9.01
C VAL A 109 -8.36 6.11 9.89
N GLU A 110 -8.41 6.43 11.17
CA GLU A 110 -7.45 5.91 12.14
C GLU A 110 -7.81 4.47 12.51
N VAL A 111 -6.81 3.59 12.48
CA VAL A 111 -6.92 2.18 12.87
C VAL A 111 -5.86 1.85 13.93
N GLY A 112 -6.18 0.88 14.78
CA GLY A 112 -5.27 0.35 15.80
C GLY A 112 -5.15 -1.16 15.70
N GLU A 113 -4.48 -1.77 16.68
CA GLU A 113 -4.34 -3.22 16.78
C GLU A 113 -5.70 -3.91 16.74
N GLY A 114 -5.87 -4.85 15.79
CA GLY A 114 -7.09 -5.62 15.62
C GLY A 114 -8.28 -4.83 15.03
N SER A 115 -8.11 -3.56 14.66
CA SER A 115 -9.14 -2.81 13.94
C SER A 115 -9.48 -3.45 12.61
N THR A 116 -10.70 -3.27 12.12
CA THR A 116 -11.14 -3.85 10.84
C THR A 116 -11.70 -2.79 9.89
N LEU A 117 -11.62 -3.06 8.59
CA LEU A 117 -12.22 -2.30 7.50
C LEU A 117 -13.02 -3.24 6.61
N ASP A 118 -14.34 -3.03 6.54
CA ASP A 118 -15.22 -3.79 5.65
C ASP A 118 -15.34 -3.09 4.28
N LEU A 119 -14.96 -3.82 3.23
CA LEU A 119 -15.04 -3.38 1.82
C LEU A 119 -16.34 -3.85 1.12
N GLY A 120 -17.28 -4.39 1.90
CA GLY A 120 -18.46 -5.07 1.36
C GLY A 120 -18.11 -6.48 0.86
N GLY A 121 -18.18 -7.45 1.78
CA GLY A 121 -17.85 -8.86 1.53
C GLY A 121 -16.36 -9.23 1.60
N LYS A 122 -15.47 -8.26 1.85
CA LYS A 122 -14.07 -8.50 2.20
C LYS A 122 -13.71 -7.65 3.41
N VAL A 123 -13.23 -8.29 4.47
CA VAL A 123 -12.84 -7.61 5.72
C VAL A 123 -11.34 -7.65 5.90
N LEU A 124 -10.73 -6.47 5.93
CA LEU A 124 -9.32 -6.31 6.26
C LEU A 124 -9.18 -6.08 7.77
N SER A 125 -8.16 -6.65 8.39
CA SER A 125 -7.76 -6.33 9.77
C SER A 125 -6.34 -5.79 9.80
N PHE A 126 -6.03 -4.99 10.82
CA PHE A 126 -4.76 -4.27 10.93
C PHE A 126 -4.01 -4.71 12.19
N HIS A 127 -2.73 -4.98 12.04
CA HIS A 127 -1.86 -5.40 13.14
C HIS A 127 -0.61 -4.55 13.17
N LEU A 128 -0.33 -3.98 14.34
CA LEU A 128 0.80 -3.08 14.53
C LEU A 128 2.08 -3.88 14.73
N ILE A 129 3.10 -3.57 13.95
CA ILE A 129 4.44 -4.17 14.06
C ILE A 129 5.50 -3.05 14.15
N PRO A 130 5.41 -2.19 15.18
CA PRO A 130 6.28 -1.02 15.28
C PRO A 130 7.75 -1.42 15.28
N MET A 131 8.59 -0.61 14.60
CA MET A 131 10.04 -0.84 14.42
C MET A 131 10.39 -2.00 13.48
N VAL A 132 9.45 -2.46 12.66
CA VAL A 132 9.71 -3.43 11.59
C VAL A 132 9.43 -2.79 10.21
N HIS A 133 10.35 -1.95 9.61
CA HIS A 133 11.53 -1.41 10.31
C HIS A 133 11.33 0.02 10.79
N TRP A 134 10.18 0.63 10.53
CA TRP A 134 9.81 1.98 10.94
C TRP A 134 8.86 1.99 12.15
N PRO A 135 8.82 3.11 12.92
CA PRO A 135 8.05 3.15 14.16
C PRO A 135 6.52 3.12 13.98
N GLU A 136 6.01 3.42 12.78
CA GLU A 136 4.59 3.41 12.42
C GLU A 136 4.16 2.15 11.68
N THR A 137 5.05 1.20 11.42
CA THR A 137 4.76 0.06 10.57
C THR A 137 3.61 -0.78 11.11
N MET A 138 2.70 -1.16 10.21
CA MET A 138 1.64 -2.13 10.43
C MET A 138 1.56 -3.11 9.27
N VAL A 139 0.86 -4.21 9.45
CA VAL A 139 0.49 -5.14 8.38
C VAL A 139 -1.03 -5.19 8.25
N THR A 140 -1.49 -5.43 7.03
CA THR A 140 -2.90 -5.62 6.73
C THR A 140 -3.15 -7.09 6.47
N TRP A 141 -4.11 -7.68 7.20
CA TRP A 141 -4.47 -9.09 7.12
C TRP A 141 -5.86 -9.26 6.50
N TYR A 142 -5.96 -10.13 5.50
CA TYR A 142 -7.22 -10.59 4.94
C TYR A 142 -7.40 -12.07 5.28
N ALA A 143 -8.19 -12.35 6.34
CA ALA A 143 -8.26 -13.65 6.98
C ALA A 143 -8.91 -14.71 6.11
N ASP A 144 -9.95 -14.36 5.33
CA ASP A 144 -10.73 -15.30 4.56
C ASP A 144 -9.88 -16.07 3.52
N GLU A 145 -8.86 -15.42 2.97
CA GLU A 145 -7.95 -16.00 1.99
C GLU A 145 -6.53 -16.26 2.55
N GLY A 146 -6.30 -15.94 3.83
CA GLY A 146 -4.98 -16.12 4.46
C GLY A 146 -3.88 -15.22 3.89
N VAL A 147 -4.22 -13.99 3.47
CA VAL A 147 -3.30 -13.04 2.84
C VAL A 147 -2.83 -11.98 3.82
N VAL A 148 -1.52 -11.76 3.90
CA VAL A 148 -0.89 -10.63 4.61
C VAL A 148 -0.28 -9.66 3.61
N PHE A 149 -0.69 -8.41 3.66
CA PHE A 149 0.01 -7.31 3.01
C PHE A 149 1.01 -6.74 4.02
N SER A 150 2.27 -7.08 3.87
CA SER A 150 3.29 -6.87 4.89
C SER A 150 4.11 -5.59 4.70
N GLY A 151 3.86 -4.81 3.64
CA GLY A 151 4.73 -3.71 3.28
C GLY A 151 6.18 -4.19 3.13
N ASP A 152 7.11 -3.52 3.76
CA ASP A 152 8.54 -3.85 3.71
C ASP A 152 8.95 -5.00 4.65
N ALA A 153 8.06 -5.43 5.56
CA ALA A 153 8.36 -6.58 6.40
C ALA A 153 8.56 -7.83 5.54
N PHE A 154 9.61 -8.61 5.83
CA PHE A 154 10.05 -9.80 5.09
C PHE A 154 10.53 -9.52 3.66
N GLY A 155 10.61 -8.25 3.26
CA GLY A 155 11.08 -7.85 1.94
C GLY A 155 12.60 -7.96 1.78
N THR A 156 13.05 -7.99 0.54
CA THR A 156 14.46 -7.87 0.15
C THR A 156 14.54 -7.01 -1.11
N PHE A 157 15.70 -6.39 -1.34
CA PHE A 157 15.90 -5.61 -2.55
C PHE A 157 15.96 -6.51 -3.79
N GLY A 158 15.27 -6.10 -4.85
CA GLY A 158 15.25 -6.76 -6.15
C GLY A 158 14.02 -6.39 -6.97
N ALA A 159 14.09 -6.64 -8.26
CA ALA A 159 13.00 -6.39 -9.20
C ALA A 159 12.88 -7.49 -10.25
#